data_3f7861243774e5352767e9f4f68f12b1
#
_entry.id   3f7861243774e5352767e9f4f68f12b1
#
_cell.length_a   1.000
_cell.length_b   1.000
_cell.length_c   1.000
_cell.angle_alpha   90.00
_cell.angle_beta   90.00
_cell.angle_gamma   90.00
#
_symmetry.space_group_name_H-M   'P 1'
#
loop_
_entity.id
_entity.type
_entity.pdbx_description
1 polymer ?
#
loop_
_entity_poly.entity_id
_entity_poly.type
_entity_poly.pdbx_seq_one_letter_code
_entity_poly.pdbx_strand_id
1 'polypeptide(L)'
;MKTLSTSRRDNYIQLGLHKYPIAEIVMLEASANYTFLHLRSGQKLIFAKTIKSFESLCYEFEFLRIHRSFIINSTHLKGYYPEDNYVTLQNNLKATISRRRKVSLDYFLFLRKKRFQHIFDN
;
A
#
# COMPACT_ATOMS: atom_id res chain seq x y z
N MET A 1 12.23 7.52 -19.84
CA MET A 1 11.45 8.40 -18.98
C MET A 1 11.48 7.95 -17.54
N LYS A 2 11.76 8.87 -16.68
CA LYS A 2 11.81 8.55 -15.27
C LYS A 2 10.43 8.69 -14.66
N THR A 3 9.90 7.65 -14.13
CA THR A 3 8.55 7.70 -13.61
C THR A 3 8.53 7.71 -12.10
N LEU A 4 9.31 6.82 -11.51
CA LEU A 4 9.28 6.61 -10.09
C LEU A 4 10.68 6.28 -9.62
N SER A 5 11.13 6.97 -8.61
CA SER A 5 12.42 6.72 -8.03
C SER A 5 12.23 6.46 -6.55
N THR A 6 12.63 5.28 -6.09
CA THR A 6 12.54 4.92 -4.69
C THR A 6 13.90 4.48 -4.20
N SER A 7 14.10 4.58 -2.92
CA SER A 7 15.31 4.11 -2.28
C SER A 7 14.98 3.56 -0.92
N ARG A 8 15.29 2.29 -0.70
CA ARG A 8 15.08 1.67 0.61
C ARG A 8 15.88 2.38 1.68
N ARG A 9 17.06 2.85 1.28
CA ARG A 9 17.94 3.54 2.21
C ARG A 9 17.33 4.86 2.66
N ASP A 10 16.73 5.58 1.73
CA ASP A 10 16.18 6.90 2.00
C ASP A 10 14.73 6.87 2.45
N ASN A 11 14.02 5.79 2.13
CA ASN A 11 12.60 5.63 2.45
C ASN A 11 11.71 6.72 1.87
N TYR A 12 12.04 7.17 0.68
CA TYR A 12 11.26 8.19 -0.02
C TYR A 12 10.82 7.70 -1.37
N ILE A 13 9.73 8.28 -1.84
CA ILE A 13 9.36 8.19 -3.23
C ILE A 13 9.58 9.58 -3.81
N GLN A 14 10.30 9.68 -4.89
CA GLN A 14 10.59 10.97 -5.49
C GLN A 14 9.85 11.10 -6.81
N LEU A 15 9.07 12.17 -6.92
CA LEU A 15 8.25 12.44 -8.10
C LEU A 15 8.53 13.88 -8.52
N GLY A 16 9.31 14.03 -9.61
CA GLY A 16 9.75 15.34 -10.02
C GLY A 16 10.66 15.96 -8.99
N LEU A 17 10.31 17.13 -8.53
CA LEU A 17 11.10 17.86 -7.54
C LEU A 17 10.69 17.58 -6.11
N HIS A 18 9.65 16.77 -5.91
CA HIS A 18 9.12 16.53 -4.58
C HIS A 18 9.47 15.14 -4.08
N LYS A 19 9.72 15.05 -2.78
CA LYS A 19 9.99 13.78 -2.12
C LYS A 19 8.89 13.54 -1.09
N TYR A 20 8.39 12.34 -1.07
CA TYR A 20 7.33 11.97 -0.14
C TYR A 20 7.80 10.75 0.66
N PRO A 21 7.81 10.84 1.99
CA PRO A 21 8.21 9.68 2.79
C PRO A 21 7.29 8.50 2.53
N ILE A 22 7.87 7.33 2.36
CA ILE A 22 7.09 6.12 2.12
C ILE A 22 6.10 5.90 3.26
N ALA A 23 6.50 6.18 4.48
CA ALA A 23 5.64 5.97 5.65
C ALA A 23 4.38 6.83 5.63
N GLU A 24 4.38 7.91 4.86
CA GLU A 24 3.22 8.80 4.77
C GLU A 24 2.18 8.33 3.76
N ILE A 25 2.52 7.36 2.94
CA ILE A 25 1.59 6.87 1.92
C ILE A 25 0.72 5.78 2.53
N VAL A 26 -0.59 6.02 2.57
CA VAL A 26 -1.54 5.08 3.12
C VAL A 26 -1.95 4.06 2.08
N MET A 27 -2.31 4.51 0.90
CA MET A 27 -2.69 3.60 -0.18
C MET A 27 -2.65 4.31 -1.52
N LEU A 28 -2.62 3.51 -2.57
CA LEU A 28 -2.68 4.00 -3.93
C LEU A 28 -3.94 3.45 -4.58
N GLU A 29 -4.58 4.29 -5.37
CA GLU A 29 -5.83 3.94 -6.01
C GLU A 29 -5.78 4.29 -7.49
N ALA A 30 -6.10 3.32 -8.34
CA ALA A 30 -6.13 3.54 -9.78
C ALA A 30 -7.44 4.22 -10.18
N SER A 31 -7.35 5.16 -11.12
CA SER A 31 -8.52 5.79 -11.69
C SER A 31 -8.20 6.13 -13.14
N ALA A 32 -8.74 5.34 -14.07
CA ALA A 32 -8.42 5.46 -15.49
C ALA A 32 -6.90 5.35 -15.66
N ASN A 33 -6.28 6.34 -16.28
CA ASN A 33 -4.83 6.34 -16.50
C ASN A 33 -4.06 7.06 -15.41
N TYR A 34 -4.73 7.36 -14.31
CA TYR A 34 -4.13 8.08 -13.20
C TYR A 34 -4.03 7.19 -11.99
N THR A 35 -3.17 7.60 -11.06
CA THR A 35 -3.05 6.95 -9.77
C THR A 35 -3.15 8.02 -8.71
N PHE A 36 -4.01 7.79 -7.73
CA PHE A 36 -4.12 8.66 -6.56
C PHE A 36 -3.26 8.08 -5.45
N LEU A 37 -2.43 8.93 -4.85
CA LEU A 37 -1.70 8.56 -3.65
C LEU A 37 -2.39 9.23 -2.48
N HIS A 38 -2.91 8.42 -1.57
CA HIS A 38 -3.57 8.94 -0.37
C HIS A 38 -2.55 9.02 0.74
N LEU A 39 -2.28 10.22 1.22
CA LEU A 39 -1.29 10.44 2.26
C LEU A 39 -1.93 10.47 3.63
N ARG A 40 -1.13 10.17 4.62
CA ARG A 40 -1.57 10.16 6.00
C ARG A 40 -2.10 11.52 6.45
N SER A 41 -1.57 12.59 5.87
CA SER A 41 -2.03 13.95 6.17
C SER A 41 -3.45 14.22 5.70
N GLY A 42 -4.00 13.35 4.87
CA GLY A 42 -5.28 13.56 4.21
C GLY A 42 -5.14 14.12 2.81
N GLN A 43 -3.93 14.50 2.43
CA GLN A 43 -3.66 15.01 1.08
C GLN A 43 -3.74 13.87 0.09
N LYS A 44 -4.28 14.16 -1.09
CA LYS A 44 -4.38 13.19 -2.18
C LYS A 44 -3.60 13.73 -3.36
N LEU A 45 -2.59 12.99 -3.78
CA LEU A 45 -1.77 13.36 -4.93
C LEU A 45 -2.25 12.59 -6.14
N ILE A 46 -2.17 13.22 -7.32
CA ILE A 46 -2.64 12.63 -8.55
C ILE A 46 -1.49 12.56 -9.53
N PHE A 47 -1.23 11.36 -10.05
CA PHE A 47 -0.15 11.14 -11.01
C PHE A 47 -0.70 10.55 -12.29
N ALA A 48 -0.19 11.04 -13.43
CA ALA A 48 -0.60 10.56 -14.75
C ALA A 48 0.19 9.31 -15.11
N LYS A 49 0.14 8.32 -14.23
CA LYS A 49 0.79 7.02 -14.40
C LYS A 49 -0.14 5.95 -13.90
N THR A 50 -0.08 4.77 -14.52
CA THR A 50 -0.92 3.67 -14.07
C THR A 50 -0.39 3.11 -12.76
N ILE A 51 -1.27 2.44 -12.03
CA ILE A 51 -0.90 1.89 -10.72
C ILE A 51 0.20 0.84 -10.83
N LYS A 52 0.32 0.21 -11.98
CA LYS A 52 1.37 -0.78 -12.22
C LYS A 52 2.76 -0.15 -12.08
N SER A 53 2.88 1.13 -12.41
CA SER A 53 4.15 1.84 -12.27
C SER A 53 4.65 1.90 -10.83
N PHE A 54 3.76 1.65 -9.88
CA PHE A 54 4.09 1.74 -8.46
C PHE A 54 4.25 0.37 -7.80
N GLU A 55 4.22 -0.70 -8.58
CA GLU A 55 4.32 -2.05 -8.00
C GLU A 55 5.66 -2.33 -7.33
N SER A 56 6.69 -1.55 -7.66
CA SER A 56 7.98 -1.73 -7.00
C SER A 56 7.87 -1.52 -5.49
N LEU A 57 6.89 -0.74 -5.05
CA LEU A 57 6.67 -0.54 -3.62
C LEU A 57 6.37 -1.85 -2.90
N CYS A 58 5.74 -2.79 -3.61
CA CYS A 58 5.38 -4.08 -3.00
C CYS A 58 6.61 -4.97 -2.78
N TYR A 59 7.69 -4.71 -3.52
CA TYR A 59 8.91 -5.52 -3.40
C TYR A 59 9.93 -4.90 -2.45
N GLU A 60 9.92 -3.57 -2.36
CA GLU A 60 10.92 -2.86 -1.57
C GLU A 60 10.42 -2.45 -0.20
N PHE A 61 9.11 -2.32 -0.05
CA PHE A 61 8.50 -1.87 1.19
C PHE A 61 7.31 -2.76 1.50
N GLU A 62 6.67 -2.53 2.62
CA GLU A 62 5.56 -3.38 3.05
C GLU A 62 4.23 -2.95 2.45
N PHE A 63 4.20 -2.84 1.13
CA PHE A 63 2.97 -2.56 0.40
C PHE A 63 2.44 -3.86 -0.20
N LEU A 64 1.14 -3.93 -0.37
CA LEU A 64 0.48 -5.11 -0.93
C LEU A 64 -0.49 -4.69 -2.02
N ARG A 65 -0.41 -5.37 -3.17
CA ARG A 65 -1.40 -5.19 -4.22
C ARG A 65 -2.58 -6.08 -3.88
N ILE A 66 -3.73 -5.50 -3.52
CA ILE A 66 -4.89 -6.28 -3.07
C ILE A 66 -6.03 -6.28 -4.08
N HIS A 67 -5.88 -5.52 -5.15
CA HIS A 67 -6.92 -5.37 -6.16
C HIS A 67 -6.26 -4.77 -7.38
N ARG A 68 -6.87 -4.94 -8.55
CA ARG A 68 -6.30 -4.31 -9.74
C ARG A 68 -6.25 -2.78 -9.59
N SER A 69 -7.05 -2.25 -8.70
CA SER A 69 -7.13 -0.80 -8.50
C SER A 69 -6.53 -0.32 -7.19
N PHE A 70 -6.01 -1.21 -6.35
CA PHE A 70 -5.53 -0.80 -5.02
C PHE A 70 -4.23 -1.45 -4.63
N ILE A 71 -3.31 -0.61 -4.16
CA ILE A 71 -2.11 -1.03 -3.45
C ILE A 71 -2.19 -0.38 -2.08
N ILE A 72 -2.05 -1.14 -1.02
CA ILE A 72 -2.13 -0.60 0.34
C ILE A 72 -0.79 -0.68 1.03
N ASN A 73 -0.56 0.27 1.94
CA ASN A 73 0.58 0.21 2.84
C ASN A 73 0.15 -0.57 4.07
N SER A 74 0.70 -1.76 4.25
CA SER A 74 0.24 -2.64 5.32
C SER A 74 0.47 -2.06 6.71
N THR A 75 1.40 -1.12 6.86
CA THR A 75 1.64 -0.49 8.15
C THR A 75 0.51 0.42 8.58
N HIS A 76 -0.35 0.82 7.64
CA HIS A 76 -1.51 1.65 7.93
C HIS A 76 -2.81 0.85 7.93
N LEU A 77 -2.72 -0.46 7.83
CA LEU A 77 -3.89 -1.33 7.82
C LEU A 77 -4.56 -1.31 9.20
N LYS A 78 -5.86 -1.09 9.22
CA LYS A 78 -6.62 -1.06 10.46
C LYS A 78 -7.56 -2.22 10.62
N GLY A 79 -8.25 -2.61 9.56
CA GLY A 79 -9.21 -3.69 9.65
C GLY A 79 -9.27 -4.48 8.36
N TYR A 80 -9.62 -5.75 8.50
CA TYR A 80 -9.77 -6.65 7.36
C TYR A 80 -11.10 -7.36 7.50
N TYR A 81 -11.93 -7.24 6.48
CA TYR A 81 -13.28 -7.80 6.46
C TYR A 81 -13.42 -8.72 5.26
N PRO A 82 -12.92 -9.95 5.37
CA PRO A 82 -12.84 -10.85 4.21
C PRO A 82 -14.20 -11.22 3.63
N GLU A 83 -15.23 -11.28 4.46
CA GLU A 83 -16.54 -11.66 3.97
C GLU A 83 -17.18 -10.56 3.13
N ASP A 84 -16.75 -9.34 3.35
CA ASP A 84 -17.27 -8.19 2.60
C ASP A 84 -16.25 -7.66 1.60
N ASN A 85 -15.12 -8.35 1.45
CA ASN A 85 -14.10 -8.07 0.44
C ASN A 85 -13.50 -6.68 0.55
N TYR A 86 -13.19 -6.23 1.76
CA TYR A 86 -12.53 -4.94 1.89
C TYR A 86 -11.66 -4.86 3.13
N VAL A 87 -10.80 -3.85 3.13
CA VAL A 87 -9.96 -3.50 4.27
C VAL A 87 -10.19 -2.03 4.60
N THR A 88 -9.89 -1.66 5.83
CA THR A 88 -9.89 -0.25 6.25
C THR A 88 -8.47 0.14 6.63
N LEU A 89 -8.14 1.40 6.41
CA LEU A 89 -6.82 1.93 6.67
C LEU A 89 -6.91 3.24 7.42
N GLN A 90 -5.78 3.85 7.72
CA GLN A 90 -5.74 5.15 8.36
C GLN A 90 -6.61 6.15 7.60
N ASN A 91 -7.09 7.17 8.31
CA ASN A 91 -7.95 8.22 7.77
C ASN A 91 -9.28 7.71 7.26
N ASN A 92 -9.73 6.56 7.80
CA ASN A 92 -11.01 5.96 7.41
C ASN A 92 -11.06 5.60 5.93
N LEU A 93 -9.91 5.40 5.32
CA LEU A 93 -9.86 4.96 3.94
C LEU A 93 -10.25 3.50 3.85
N LYS A 94 -10.80 3.12 2.71
CA LYS A 94 -11.34 1.80 2.50
C LYS A 94 -10.91 1.32 1.12
N ALA A 95 -10.51 0.08 1.01
CA ALA A 95 -10.09 -0.48 -0.27
C ALA A 95 -10.68 -1.86 -0.45
N THR A 96 -11.16 -2.12 -1.66
CA THR A 96 -11.70 -3.42 -2.03
C THR A 96 -10.56 -4.41 -2.24
N ILE A 97 -10.78 -5.65 -1.82
CA ILE A 97 -9.83 -6.71 -2.06
C ILE A 97 -10.44 -7.72 -3.02
N SER A 98 -9.69 -8.15 -4.03
CA SER A 98 -10.19 -9.15 -4.97
C SER A 98 -10.14 -10.52 -4.32
N ARG A 99 -11.04 -11.42 -4.78
CA ARG A 99 -11.08 -12.77 -4.23
C ARG A 99 -9.73 -13.46 -4.31
N ARG A 100 -9.09 -13.32 -5.47
CA ARG A 100 -7.82 -13.99 -5.71
C ARG A 100 -6.74 -13.50 -4.76
N ARG A 101 -6.81 -12.24 -4.37
CA ARG A 101 -5.77 -11.65 -3.51
C ARG A 101 -6.01 -11.86 -2.03
N LYS A 102 -7.17 -12.36 -1.65
CA LYS A 102 -7.44 -12.65 -0.25
C LYS A 102 -6.45 -13.65 0.33
N VAL A 103 -6.14 -14.67 -0.45
CA VAL A 103 -5.21 -15.70 0.01
C VAL A 103 -3.86 -15.09 0.34
N SER A 104 -3.39 -14.18 -0.52
CA SER A 104 -2.11 -13.52 -0.29
C SER A 104 -2.14 -12.67 0.96
N LEU A 105 -3.24 -11.94 1.16
CA LEU A 105 -3.37 -11.09 2.35
C LEU A 105 -3.46 -11.93 3.61
N ASP A 106 -4.25 -13.02 3.57
CA ASP A 106 -4.36 -13.92 4.70
C ASP A 106 -2.99 -14.47 5.10
N TYR A 107 -2.21 -14.87 4.11
CA TYR A 107 -0.89 -15.42 4.37
C TYR A 107 0.05 -14.36 4.93
N PHE A 108 -0.02 -13.15 4.38
CA PHE A 108 0.80 -12.05 4.86
C PHE A 108 0.50 -11.75 6.33
N LEU A 109 -0.78 -11.69 6.68
CA LEU A 109 -1.19 -11.40 8.06
C LEU A 109 -0.83 -12.53 9.00
N PHE A 110 -0.91 -13.77 8.51
CA PHE A 110 -0.50 -14.92 9.29
C PHE A 110 0.98 -14.84 9.63
N LEU A 111 1.81 -14.55 8.64
CA LEU A 111 3.25 -14.45 8.86
C LEU A 111 3.59 -13.29 9.80
N ARG A 112 2.89 -12.18 9.66
CA ARG A 112 3.10 -11.03 10.51
C ARG A 112 2.77 -11.35 11.96
N LYS A 113 1.68 -12.05 12.18
CA LYS A 113 1.28 -12.46 13.52
C LYS A 113 2.28 -13.44 14.12
N LYS A 114 2.74 -14.40 13.33
CA LYS A 114 3.74 -15.37 13.77
C LYS A 114 5.02 -14.69 14.21
N ARG A 115 5.48 -13.73 13.39
CA ARG A 115 6.71 -13.02 13.68
C ARG A 115 6.58 -12.23 14.96
N PHE A 116 5.44 -11.58 15.13
CA PHE A 116 5.16 -10.77 16.30
C PHE A 116 5.06 -11.64 17.54
N GLN A 117 4.40 -12.77 17.42
CA GLN A 117 4.24 -13.72 18.51
C GLN A 117 5.58 -14.30 18.95
N HIS A 118 6.44 -14.58 17.99
CA HIS A 118 7.76 -15.09 18.27
C HIS A 118 8.58 -14.14 19.16
N ILE A 119 8.41 -12.86 18.94
CA ILE A 119 9.09 -11.85 19.75
C ILE A 119 8.66 -11.92 21.20
N PHE A 120 7.40 -12.21 21.45
CA PHE A 120 6.87 -12.27 22.80
C PHE A 120 6.99 -13.62 23.47
N ASP A 121 7.24 -14.66 22.71
CA ASP A 121 7.33 -16.01 23.26
C ASP A 121 8.69 -16.30 23.85
N ASN A 122 9.61 -15.40 23.77
CA ASN A 122 10.89 -15.54 24.40
C ASN A 122 10.84 -14.98 25.82
#